data_6e4d9dc461e47af41aa0256e307f0686
#
_entry.id   6e4d9dc461e47af41aa0256e307f0686
#
_cell.length_a   1.000
_cell.length_b   1.000
_cell.length_c   1.000
_cell.angle_alpha   90.00
_cell.angle_beta   90.00
_cell.angle_gamma   90.00
#
_symmetry.space_group_name_H-M   'P 1'
#
loop_
_entity.id
_entity.type
_entity.pdbx_description
1 polymer ?
#
loop_
_entity_poly.entity_id
_entity_poly.type
_entity_poly.pdbx_seq_one_letter_code
_entity_poly.pdbx_strand_id
1 'polypeptide(L)'
;MLGTGMPVPDANAWGPATAIAMGDRLFLIDAGAGVTRRFAAAGYPRISKIDATFITHLHSDHTLGYPDLIFTTWIMGRRDPLMVFGPPGLRRMTDRILDAWREDVEVRVHGLEHETRASLAVNAREVRPGVVYSRDGVRVTAFKVRHTAWKNAFGYRFDLPDRSITISGDTAPPSDDLIAAAKGTDVLIHGVYIESRLTPEKRPGGEDWPAYMHAAHTSNVELGRLAARVQPKLLILNHVIRMGGTDDELIEGIRAGGYTGRVVIARDLDVF
;
A
#
# COMPACT_ATOMS: atom_id res chain seq x y z
N MET A 1 -8.94 -0.48 6.07
CA MET A 1 -8.48 -0.57 4.65
C MET A 1 -9.21 0.50 3.85
N LEU A 2 -8.54 1.38 3.14
CA LEU A 2 -9.21 2.41 2.31
C LEU A 2 -9.54 1.85 0.92
N GLY A 3 -8.62 1.13 0.32
CA GLY A 3 -8.79 0.47 -0.96
C GLY A 3 -8.08 -0.88 -0.97
N THR A 4 -8.72 -1.88 -1.53
CA THR A 4 -8.26 -3.27 -1.56
C THR A 4 -8.12 -3.83 -2.97
N GLY A 5 -8.38 -2.99 -3.97
CA GLY A 5 -8.35 -3.36 -5.39
C GLY A 5 -6.95 -3.63 -5.94
N MET A 6 -6.91 -3.94 -7.20
CA MET A 6 -5.73 -4.23 -8.02
C MET A 6 -5.86 -3.46 -9.35
N PRO A 7 -4.93 -3.57 -10.32
CA PRO A 7 -5.00 -2.82 -11.59
C PRO A 7 -6.29 -3.02 -12.40
N VAL A 8 -6.95 -4.18 -12.25
CA VAL A 8 -8.22 -4.45 -12.93
C VAL A 8 -9.33 -3.67 -12.23
N PRO A 9 -10.07 -2.79 -12.93
CA PRO A 9 -11.12 -1.99 -12.31
C PRO A 9 -12.25 -2.85 -11.73
N ASP A 10 -12.57 -2.59 -10.45
CA ASP A 10 -13.74 -3.14 -9.76
C ASP A 10 -14.47 -1.99 -9.07
N ALA A 11 -15.77 -1.89 -9.27
CA ALA A 11 -16.59 -0.84 -8.68
C ALA A 11 -16.62 -0.89 -7.13
N ASN A 12 -16.36 -2.06 -6.55
CA ASN A 12 -16.40 -2.30 -5.11
C ASN A 12 -15.01 -2.32 -4.44
N ALA A 13 -13.94 -2.22 -5.22
CA ALA A 13 -12.56 -2.27 -4.72
C ALA A 13 -11.70 -1.16 -5.36
N TRP A 14 -11.45 -0.11 -4.61
CA TRP A 14 -10.62 1.02 -5.03
C TRP A 14 -9.14 0.69 -4.95
N GLY A 15 -8.31 1.49 -5.59
CA GLY A 15 -6.87 1.26 -5.65
C GLY A 15 -6.22 1.06 -4.27
N PRO A 16 -5.13 0.28 -4.17
CA PRO A 16 -4.52 -0.11 -2.90
C PRO A 16 -4.20 1.09 -2.02
N ALA A 17 -4.78 1.13 -0.84
CA ALA A 17 -4.51 2.15 0.16
C ALA A 17 -4.88 1.66 1.56
N THR A 18 -3.92 1.68 2.47
CA THR A 18 -4.12 1.26 3.86
C THR A 18 -3.87 2.44 4.79
N ALA A 19 -4.83 2.78 5.65
CA ALA A 19 -4.65 3.78 6.70
C ALA A 19 -4.38 3.09 8.04
N ILE A 20 -3.40 3.63 8.79
CA ILE A 20 -3.15 3.27 10.19
C ILE A 20 -3.47 4.51 11.03
N ALA A 21 -4.46 4.40 11.89
CA ALA A 21 -4.85 5.45 12.82
C ALA A 21 -4.42 5.10 14.24
N MET A 22 -3.81 6.06 14.96
CA MET A 22 -3.39 5.94 16.35
C MET A 22 -3.70 7.27 17.07
N GLY A 23 -4.82 7.31 17.78
CA GLY A 23 -5.35 8.57 18.33
C GLY A 23 -5.57 9.59 17.20
N ASP A 24 -4.95 10.76 17.31
CA ASP A 24 -5.02 11.82 16.30
C ASP A 24 -3.99 11.66 15.16
N ARG A 25 -3.16 10.61 15.21
CA ARG A 25 -2.13 10.33 14.22
C ARG A 25 -2.69 9.47 13.08
N LEU A 26 -2.30 9.79 11.86
CA LEU A 26 -2.76 9.10 10.67
C LEU A 26 -1.59 8.84 9.71
N PHE A 27 -1.40 7.57 9.37
CA PHE A 27 -0.39 7.12 8.41
C PHE A 27 -1.09 6.45 7.23
N LEU A 28 -0.59 6.69 6.03
CA LEU A 28 -1.10 6.11 4.80
C LEU A 28 -0.03 5.21 4.17
N ILE A 29 -0.41 4.03 3.75
CA ILE A 29 0.44 3.13 2.96
C ILE A 29 -0.22 2.93 1.61
N ASP A 30 0.53 3.29 0.57
CA ASP A 30 0.12 3.45 -0.81
C ASP A 30 -1.00 4.49 -1.03
N ALA A 31 -1.08 4.99 -2.23
CA ALA A 31 -2.03 6.00 -2.66
C ALA A 31 -2.63 5.59 -4.00
N GLY A 32 -3.38 4.50 -3.99
CA GLY A 32 -4.12 4.03 -5.15
C GLY A 32 -5.24 4.97 -5.57
N ALA A 33 -5.83 4.72 -6.75
CA ALA A 33 -6.87 5.56 -7.30
C ALA A 33 -8.03 5.75 -6.31
N GLY A 34 -8.47 7.02 -6.13
CA GLY A 34 -9.60 7.38 -5.28
C GLY A 34 -9.31 7.46 -3.78
N VAL A 35 -8.04 7.41 -3.35
CA VAL A 35 -7.64 7.41 -1.94
C VAL A 35 -8.29 8.53 -1.11
N THR A 36 -8.38 9.75 -1.64
CA THR A 36 -8.99 10.90 -0.94
C THR A 36 -10.48 10.73 -0.71
N ARG A 37 -11.18 10.17 -1.69
CA ARG A 37 -12.62 9.85 -1.58
C ARG A 37 -12.87 8.73 -0.57
N ARG A 38 -11.95 7.77 -0.51
CA ARG A 38 -12.03 6.68 0.46
C ARG A 38 -11.77 7.16 1.89
N PHE A 39 -10.86 8.12 2.09
CA PHE A 39 -10.72 8.79 3.38
C PHE A 39 -12.02 9.47 3.81
N ALA A 40 -12.67 10.20 2.91
CA ALA A 40 -13.95 10.84 3.20
C ALA A 40 -15.03 9.80 3.57
N ALA A 41 -15.13 8.70 2.82
CA ALA A 41 -16.07 7.61 3.08
C ALA A 41 -15.78 6.89 4.41
N ALA A 42 -14.51 6.80 4.83
CA ALA A 42 -14.11 6.25 6.12
C ALA A 42 -14.38 7.18 7.31
N GLY A 43 -14.96 8.36 7.07
CA GLY A 43 -15.27 9.33 8.13
C GLY A 43 -14.06 10.10 8.65
N TYR A 44 -12.95 10.14 7.91
CA TYR A 44 -11.80 10.98 8.25
C TYR A 44 -11.97 12.39 7.66
N PRO A 45 -12.54 13.35 8.42
CA PRO A 45 -12.82 14.70 7.91
C PRO A 45 -11.55 15.54 7.74
N ARG A 46 -10.41 15.07 8.26
CA ARG A 46 -9.15 15.81 8.29
C ARG A 46 -8.07 15.14 7.46
N ILE A 47 -8.38 14.83 6.21
CA ILE A 47 -7.39 14.29 5.24
C ILE A 47 -6.16 15.20 5.11
N SER A 48 -6.27 16.49 5.41
CA SER A 48 -5.13 17.43 5.46
C SER A 48 -4.14 17.18 6.61
N LYS A 49 -4.42 16.24 7.52
CA LYS A 49 -3.58 15.91 8.69
C LYS A 49 -2.94 14.54 8.63
N ILE A 50 -2.56 14.07 7.45
CA ILE A 50 -1.77 12.83 7.32
C ILE A 50 -0.35 13.12 7.82
N ASP A 51 0.11 12.36 8.82
CA ASP A 51 1.46 12.49 9.40
C ASP A 51 2.55 12.07 8.42
N ALA A 52 2.35 10.97 7.75
CA ALA A 52 3.24 10.49 6.70
C ALA A 52 2.55 9.48 5.77
N THR A 53 2.97 9.46 4.53
CA THR A 53 2.60 8.47 3.51
C THR A 53 3.81 7.60 3.18
N PHE A 54 3.59 6.30 2.99
CA PHE A 54 4.61 5.33 2.65
C PHE A 54 4.22 4.61 1.36
N ILE A 55 4.99 4.78 0.30
CA ILE A 55 4.76 4.14 -1.00
C ILE A 55 5.62 2.87 -1.08
N THR A 56 4.98 1.73 -1.32
CA THR A 56 5.66 0.44 -1.40
C THR A 56 6.50 0.31 -2.67
N HIS A 57 5.92 0.64 -3.80
CA HIS A 57 6.58 0.66 -5.11
C HIS A 57 5.82 1.60 -6.07
N LEU A 58 6.37 1.83 -7.27
CA LEU A 58 5.84 2.87 -8.16
C LEU A 58 4.94 2.33 -9.29
N HIS A 59 4.29 1.18 -9.13
CA HIS A 59 3.21 0.79 -10.03
C HIS A 59 2.05 1.78 -9.97
N SER A 60 1.37 1.92 -11.09
CA SER A 60 0.34 2.93 -11.25
C SER A 60 -0.85 2.73 -10.31
N ASP A 61 -1.27 1.51 -10.07
CA ASP A 61 -2.38 1.20 -9.15
C ASP A 61 -2.08 1.59 -7.70
N HIS A 62 -0.82 1.60 -7.28
CA HIS A 62 -0.37 2.07 -5.97
C HIS A 62 -0.12 3.59 -5.89
N THR A 63 -0.11 4.29 -7.03
CA THR A 63 0.31 5.71 -7.10
C THR A 63 -0.63 6.63 -7.87
N LEU A 64 -1.67 6.14 -8.56
CA LEU A 64 -2.60 6.99 -9.32
C LEU A 64 -3.36 8.00 -8.46
N GLY A 65 -3.58 7.71 -7.19
CA GLY A 65 -4.16 8.65 -6.23
C GLY A 65 -3.13 9.58 -5.58
N TYR A 66 -1.83 9.45 -5.88
CA TYR A 66 -0.81 10.31 -5.28
C TYR A 66 -0.93 11.77 -5.72
N PRO A 67 -1.19 12.11 -6.98
CA PRO A 67 -1.53 13.49 -7.36
C PRO A 67 -2.77 14.00 -6.63
N ASP A 68 -3.84 13.21 -6.57
CA ASP A 68 -5.07 13.55 -5.85
C ASP A 68 -4.77 13.81 -4.35
N LEU A 69 -3.94 13.00 -3.73
CA LEU A 69 -3.50 13.19 -2.35
C LEU A 69 -2.77 14.53 -2.16
N ILE A 70 -1.83 14.88 -3.06
CA ILE A 70 -1.07 16.12 -3.00
C ILE A 70 -2.00 17.34 -3.08
N PHE A 71 -2.82 17.40 -4.13
CA PHE A 71 -3.61 18.59 -4.45
C PHE A 71 -4.88 18.69 -3.59
N THR A 72 -5.59 17.60 -3.37
CA THR A 72 -6.80 17.62 -2.54
C THR A 72 -6.47 17.98 -1.09
N THR A 73 -5.41 17.44 -0.50
CA THR A 73 -5.02 17.79 0.87
C THR A 73 -4.57 19.24 0.97
N TRP A 74 -3.90 19.78 -0.06
CA TRP A 74 -3.52 21.18 -0.14
C TRP A 74 -4.74 22.09 -0.12
N ILE A 75 -5.67 21.89 -1.04
CA ILE A 75 -6.92 22.65 -1.16
C ILE A 75 -7.79 22.53 0.10
N MET A 76 -7.74 21.37 0.77
CA MET A 76 -8.46 21.14 2.05
C MET A 76 -7.72 21.70 3.27
N GLY A 77 -6.74 22.59 3.06
CA GLY A 77 -6.10 23.36 4.11
C GLY A 77 -4.94 22.65 4.83
N ARG A 78 -4.23 21.77 4.15
CA ARG A 78 -2.94 21.26 4.65
C ARG A 78 -1.95 22.43 4.75
N ARG A 79 -1.32 22.60 5.90
CA ARG A 79 -0.41 23.72 6.18
C ARG A 79 1.06 23.32 6.10
N ASP A 80 1.36 22.08 6.48
CA ASP A 80 2.73 21.55 6.46
C ASP A 80 3.01 20.81 5.16
N PRO A 81 4.28 20.70 4.72
CA PRO A 81 4.65 19.86 3.59
C PRO A 81 4.17 18.42 3.77
N LEU A 82 3.59 17.84 2.72
CA LEU A 82 3.20 16.43 2.73
C LEU A 82 4.46 15.56 2.86
N MET A 83 4.54 14.77 3.94
CA MET A 83 5.65 13.86 4.17
C MET A 83 5.41 12.55 3.44
N VAL A 84 6.26 12.17 2.49
CA VAL A 84 6.14 10.94 1.71
C VAL A 84 7.45 10.18 1.69
N PHE A 85 7.39 8.92 2.07
CA PHE A 85 8.51 7.96 2.01
C PHE A 85 8.23 6.93 0.91
N GLY A 86 9.24 6.54 0.15
CA GLY A 86 9.06 5.51 -0.87
C GLY A 86 10.34 5.18 -1.62
N PRO A 87 10.27 4.33 -2.65
CA PRO A 87 11.44 3.86 -3.36
C PRO A 87 12.14 4.97 -4.16
N PRO A 88 13.41 4.74 -4.56
CA PRO A 88 14.09 5.55 -5.56
C PRO A 88 13.23 5.76 -6.82
N GLY A 89 13.13 7.01 -7.27
CA GLY A 89 12.21 7.47 -8.33
C GLY A 89 11.02 8.27 -7.80
N LEU A 90 10.70 8.17 -6.50
CA LEU A 90 9.60 8.92 -5.89
C LEU A 90 9.77 10.44 -6.02
N ARG A 91 10.98 10.97 -5.77
CA ARG A 91 11.24 12.40 -5.91
C ARG A 91 10.95 12.88 -7.32
N ARG A 92 11.50 12.18 -8.30
CA ARG A 92 11.27 12.53 -9.72
C ARG A 92 9.79 12.45 -10.10
N MET A 93 9.06 11.44 -9.59
CA MET A 93 7.61 11.34 -9.80
C MET A 93 6.90 12.56 -9.20
N THR A 94 7.23 12.93 -7.96
CA THR A 94 6.67 14.11 -7.26
C THR A 94 6.91 15.39 -8.05
N ASP A 95 8.15 15.63 -8.48
CA ASP A 95 8.51 16.83 -9.25
C ASP A 95 7.70 16.92 -10.55
N ARG A 96 7.53 15.80 -11.27
CA ARG A 96 6.75 15.75 -12.51
C ARG A 96 5.25 15.93 -12.28
N ILE A 97 4.72 15.40 -11.18
CA ILE A 97 3.34 15.66 -10.79
C ILE A 97 3.12 17.15 -10.52
N LEU A 98 3.97 17.77 -9.73
CA LEU A 98 3.86 19.22 -9.42
C LEU A 98 4.00 20.09 -10.68
N ASP A 99 4.90 19.73 -11.59
CA ASP A 99 5.08 20.43 -12.87
C ASP A 99 3.86 20.27 -13.80
N ALA A 100 3.24 19.07 -13.84
CA ALA A 100 2.10 18.80 -14.67
C ALA A 100 0.86 19.66 -14.29
N TRP A 101 0.71 20.02 -13.03
CA TRP A 101 -0.39 20.88 -12.54
C TRP A 101 0.04 22.33 -12.28
N ARG A 102 1.15 22.78 -12.86
CA ARG A 102 1.67 24.14 -12.63
C ARG A 102 0.65 25.23 -12.90
N GLU A 103 -0.15 25.12 -13.95
CA GLU A 103 -1.17 26.12 -14.30
C GLU A 103 -2.27 26.21 -13.22
N ASP A 104 -2.77 25.07 -12.74
CA ASP A 104 -3.75 25.04 -11.63
C ASP A 104 -3.17 25.68 -10.36
N VAL A 105 -1.90 25.37 -10.06
CA VAL A 105 -1.19 25.97 -8.92
C VAL A 105 -1.08 27.49 -9.05
N GLU A 106 -0.72 28.02 -10.24
CA GLU A 106 -0.63 29.46 -10.45
C GLU A 106 -1.98 30.14 -10.25
N VAL A 107 -3.06 29.55 -10.80
CA VAL A 107 -4.40 30.10 -10.64
C VAL A 107 -4.82 30.12 -9.17
N ARG A 108 -4.58 29.06 -8.41
CA ARG A 108 -4.97 29.01 -6.98
C ARG A 108 -4.14 29.91 -6.08
N VAL A 109 -2.86 30.07 -6.39
CA VAL A 109 -1.98 30.96 -5.59
C VAL A 109 -2.26 32.45 -5.86
N HIS A 110 -2.49 32.82 -7.11
CA HIS A 110 -2.65 34.22 -7.52
C HIS A 110 -4.11 34.62 -7.76
N GLY A 111 -5.05 33.66 -7.77
CA GLY A 111 -6.47 33.88 -7.93
C GLY A 111 -7.19 34.17 -6.60
N LEU A 112 -8.49 33.88 -6.57
CA LEU A 112 -9.35 34.20 -5.41
C LEU A 112 -9.18 33.24 -4.21
N GLU A 113 -8.55 32.07 -4.41
CA GLU A 113 -8.36 31.08 -3.35
C GLU A 113 -7.21 31.45 -2.41
N HIS A 114 -6.22 32.23 -2.90
CA HIS A 114 -5.06 32.70 -2.14
C HIS A 114 -4.26 31.56 -1.46
N GLU A 115 -4.17 30.41 -2.14
CA GLU A 115 -3.40 29.27 -1.63
C GLU A 115 -1.89 29.57 -1.57
N THR A 116 -1.17 28.85 -0.71
CA THR A 116 0.27 29.06 -0.54
C THR A 116 1.09 27.94 -1.15
N ARG A 117 2.18 28.29 -1.87
CA ARG A 117 3.13 27.30 -2.38
C ARG A 117 3.84 26.52 -1.26
N ALA A 118 4.00 27.13 -0.09
CA ALA A 118 4.65 26.49 1.05
C ALA A 118 3.84 25.28 1.53
N SER A 119 2.52 25.38 1.55
CA SER A 119 1.64 24.27 1.95
C SER A 119 1.45 23.22 0.85
N LEU A 120 1.66 23.58 -0.43
CA LEU A 120 1.69 22.60 -1.52
C LEU A 120 2.92 21.67 -1.44
N ALA A 121 3.99 22.12 -0.81
CA ALA A 121 5.26 21.41 -0.80
C ALA A 121 5.10 19.93 -0.38
N VAL A 122 5.89 19.07 -1.01
CA VAL A 122 5.99 17.65 -0.68
C VAL A 122 7.42 17.31 -0.29
N ASN A 123 7.59 16.77 0.90
CA ASN A 123 8.88 16.27 1.37
C ASN A 123 9.00 14.78 1.01
N ALA A 124 9.30 14.50 -0.25
CA ALA A 124 9.50 13.16 -0.76
C ALA A 124 10.88 12.62 -0.36
N ARG A 125 10.91 11.54 0.41
CA ARG A 125 12.11 10.86 0.90
C ARG A 125 12.24 9.48 0.30
N GLU A 126 13.30 9.27 -0.48
CA GLU A 126 13.62 7.96 -1.02
C GLU A 126 14.30 7.11 0.04
N VAL A 127 13.73 5.92 0.29
CA VAL A 127 14.14 5.05 1.38
C VAL A 127 15.13 3.97 0.96
N ARG A 128 15.80 3.42 1.96
CA ARG A 128 16.58 2.18 1.92
C ARG A 128 16.09 1.28 3.05
N PRO A 129 16.41 -0.03 3.04
CA PRO A 129 16.09 -0.90 4.17
C PRO A 129 16.58 -0.35 5.49
N GLY A 130 15.76 -0.45 6.53
CA GLY A 130 16.05 0.07 7.87
C GLY A 130 14.95 0.99 8.39
N VAL A 131 15.20 1.65 9.50
CA VAL A 131 14.25 2.59 10.11
C VAL A 131 14.16 3.85 9.27
N VAL A 132 12.96 4.15 8.75
CA VAL A 132 12.69 5.30 7.87
C VAL A 132 11.90 6.41 8.57
N TYR A 133 11.19 6.05 9.63
CA TYR A 133 10.44 6.98 10.47
C TYR A 133 10.51 6.54 11.93
N SER A 134 10.74 7.50 12.84
CA SER A 134 10.70 7.22 14.29
C SER A 134 10.33 8.51 15.01
N ARG A 135 9.08 8.59 15.49
CA ARG A 135 8.58 9.76 16.21
C ARG A 135 7.35 9.39 17.05
N ASP A 136 7.27 9.94 18.26
CA ASP A 136 6.10 9.89 19.15
C ASP A 136 5.55 8.46 19.35
N GLY A 137 6.44 7.51 19.64
CA GLY A 137 6.09 6.10 19.88
C GLY A 137 5.82 5.27 18.64
N VAL A 138 5.89 5.86 17.45
CA VAL A 138 5.76 5.14 16.17
C VAL A 138 7.13 4.96 15.53
N ARG A 139 7.48 3.72 15.23
CA ARG A 139 8.66 3.37 14.43
C ARG A 139 8.22 2.66 13.16
N VAL A 140 8.73 3.09 12.00
CA VAL A 140 8.49 2.43 10.72
C VAL A 140 9.81 1.96 10.14
N THR A 141 9.88 0.66 9.85
CA THR A 141 11.03 0.01 9.22
C THR A 141 10.66 -0.42 7.82
N ALA A 142 11.40 0.04 6.83
CA ALA A 142 11.29 -0.43 5.44
C ALA A 142 12.15 -1.70 5.27
N PHE A 143 11.65 -2.68 4.56
CA PHE A 143 12.39 -3.88 4.17
C PHE A 143 12.18 -4.18 2.69
N LYS A 144 13.16 -4.81 2.05
CA LYS A 144 13.05 -5.15 0.64
C LYS A 144 12.10 -6.31 0.40
N VAL A 145 11.35 -6.19 -0.69
CA VAL A 145 10.56 -7.29 -1.26
C VAL A 145 10.94 -7.47 -2.73
N ARG A 146 10.59 -8.62 -3.30
CA ARG A 146 10.82 -8.93 -4.71
C ARG A 146 9.52 -8.75 -5.47
N HIS A 147 9.52 -7.91 -6.49
CA HIS A 147 8.35 -7.68 -7.31
C HIS A 147 8.75 -7.45 -8.76
N THR A 148 8.69 -8.49 -9.58
CA THR A 148 9.11 -8.48 -10.99
C THR A 148 10.49 -7.82 -11.22
N ALA A 149 10.58 -6.91 -12.19
CA ALA A 149 11.78 -6.13 -12.51
C ALA A 149 12.00 -4.91 -11.59
N TRP A 150 11.10 -4.64 -10.63
CA TRP A 150 11.29 -3.56 -9.68
C TRP A 150 12.45 -3.84 -8.72
N LYS A 151 13.57 -3.18 -8.95
CA LYS A 151 14.76 -3.33 -8.08
C LYS A 151 14.56 -2.80 -6.67
N ASN A 152 13.60 -1.88 -6.51
CA ASN A 152 13.32 -1.16 -5.28
C ASN A 152 11.81 -1.20 -4.98
N ALA A 153 11.32 -2.35 -4.55
CA ALA A 153 10.02 -2.52 -3.93
C ALA A 153 10.24 -2.78 -2.43
N PHE A 154 9.36 -2.23 -1.60
CA PHE A 154 9.47 -2.27 -0.14
C PHE A 154 8.16 -2.70 0.51
N GLY A 155 8.29 -3.46 1.59
CA GLY A 155 7.26 -3.56 2.62
C GLY A 155 7.61 -2.66 3.80
N TYR A 156 6.64 -2.44 4.68
CA TYR A 156 6.82 -1.61 5.88
C TYR A 156 6.32 -2.33 7.12
N ARG A 157 7.13 -2.29 8.18
CA ARG A 157 6.72 -2.70 9.52
C ARG A 157 6.52 -1.46 10.37
N PHE A 158 5.35 -1.34 10.96
CA PHE A 158 4.98 -0.35 11.96
C PHE A 158 5.05 -1.01 13.32
N ASP A 159 5.89 -0.49 14.21
CA ASP A 159 5.88 -0.80 15.61
C ASP A 159 5.23 0.38 16.35
N LEU A 160 4.05 0.15 16.89
CA LEU A 160 3.22 1.09 17.65
C LEU A 160 3.30 0.73 19.14
N PRO A 161 2.88 1.62 20.06
CA PRO A 161 2.94 1.32 21.50
C PRO A 161 2.18 0.08 21.95
N ASP A 162 1.09 -0.26 21.25
CA ASP A 162 0.17 -1.34 21.63
C ASP A 162 0.18 -2.54 20.67
N ARG A 163 0.72 -2.38 19.46
CA ARG A 163 0.75 -3.44 18.43
C ARG A 163 1.79 -3.21 17.35
N SER A 164 2.05 -4.24 16.59
CA SER A 164 2.88 -4.18 15.39
C SER A 164 2.09 -4.60 14.14
N ILE A 165 2.30 -3.88 13.03
CA ILE A 165 1.63 -4.13 11.75
C ILE A 165 2.70 -4.24 10.66
N THR A 166 2.72 -5.37 9.96
CA THR A 166 3.60 -5.54 8.79
C THR A 166 2.77 -5.57 7.51
N ILE A 167 3.17 -4.76 6.54
CA ILE A 167 2.50 -4.63 5.23
C ILE A 167 3.53 -5.02 4.17
N SER A 168 3.23 -6.05 3.40
CA SER A 168 4.19 -6.56 2.40
C SER A 168 4.35 -5.65 1.19
N GLY A 169 3.30 -4.92 0.81
CA GLY A 169 3.17 -4.46 -0.58
C GLY A 169 3.06 -5.66 -1.53
N ASP A 170 3.25 -5.44 -2.81
CA ASP A 170 3.29 -6.51 -3.79
C ASP A 170 4.63 -7.21 -3.77
N THR A 171 4.60 -8.53 -3.68
CA THR A 171 5.82 -9.34 -3.58
C THR A 171 5.65 -10.73 -4.16
N ALA A 172 6.67 -11.20 -4.86
CA ALA A 172 6.92 -12.61 -5.13
C ALA A 172 7.00 -13.41 -3.82
N PRO A 173 7.10 -14.75 -3.87
CA PRO A 173 7.22 -15.59 -2.69
C PRO A 173 8.20 -15.02 -1.66
N PRO A 174 7.90 -15.18 -0.36
CA PRO A 174 8.54 -14.47 0.73
C PRO A 174 10.06 -14.60 0.74
N SER A 175 10.74 -13.46 0.86
CA SER A 175 12.18 -13.36 1.09
C SER A 175 12.49 -13.45 2.59
N ASP A 176 13.75 -13.72 2.93
CA ASP A 176 14.22 -13.71 4.34
C ASP A 176 14.01 -12.34 4.99
N ASP A 177 14.11 -11.25 4.22
CA ASP A 177 13.85 -9.89 4.72
C ASP A 177 12.39 -9.72 5.17
N LEU A 178 11.43 -10.20 4.36
CA LEU A 178 10.00 -10.18 4.73
C LEU A 178 9.74 -11.08 5.95
N ILE A 179 10.31 -12.29 5.98
CA ILE A 179 10.14 -13.21 7.10
C ILE A 179 10.68 -12.58 8.39
N ALA A 180 11.85 -11.97 8.34
CA ALA A 180 12.47 -11.30 9.49
C ALA A 180 11.60 -10.10 9.96
N ALA A 181 11.11 -9.28 9.03
CA ALA A 181 10.27 -8.13 9.34
C ALA A 181 8.91 -8.55 9.91
N ALA A 182 8.32 -9.64 9.41
CA ALA A 182 7.01 -10.12 9.86
C ALA A 182 7.07 -10.96 11.13
N LYS A 183 8.26 -11.37 11.58
CA LYS A 183 8.40 -12.16 12.80
C LYS A 183 7.84 -11.43 14.02
N GLY A 184 6.90 -12.08 14.72
CA GLY A 184 6.26 -11.54 15.91
C GLY A 184 5.34 -10.33 15.63
N THR A 185 4.91 -10.13 14.37
CA THR A 185 3.92 -9.09 14.06
C THR A 185 2.53 -9.46 14.59
N ASP A 186 1.80 -8.49 15.11
CA ASP A 186 0.41 -8.73 15.53
C ASP A 186 -0.51 -8.84 14.30
N VAL A 187 -0.31 -7.98 13.31
CA VAL A 187 -1.08 -7.96 12.07
C VAL A 187 -0.14 -8.07 10.87
N LEU A 188 -0.41 -9.03 9.99
CA LEU A 188 0.24 -9.13 8.69
C LEU A 188 -0.79 -8.81 7.60
N ILE A 189 -0.54 -7.76 6.81
CA ILE A 189 -1.33 -7.38 5.63
C ILE A 189 -0.53 -7.79 4.39
N HIS A 190 -1.13 -8.61 3.52
CA HIS A 190 -0.39 -9.21 2.40
C HIS A 190 -1.26 -9.35 1.15
N GLY A 191 -0.68 -9.03 -0.03
CA GLY A 191 -1.27 -9.33 -1.34
C GLY A 191 -1.21 -10.83 -1.65
N VAL A 192 -2.19 -11.35 -2.42
CA VAL A 192 -2.29 -12.80 -2.64
C VAL A 192 -3.01 -13.15 -3.92
N TYR A 193 -2.62 -14.26 -4.57
CA TYR A 193 -3.40 -14.87 -5.64
C TYR A 193 -3.78 -16.32 -5.32
N ILE A 194 -4.83 -16.84 -6.01
CA ILE A 194 -5.28 -18.23 -5.85
C ILE A 194 -4.46 -19.14 -6.77
N GLU A 195 -3.58 -19.95 -6.20
CA GLU A 195 -2.65 -20.81 -6.94
C GLU A 195 -3.35 -21.80 -7.88
N SER A 196 -4.43 -22.44 -7.41
CA SER A 196 -5.19 -23.43 -8.19
C SER A 196 -5.89 -22.84 -9.43
N ARG A 197 -6.01 -21.52 -9.50
CA ARG A 197 -6.61 -20.80 -10.65
C ARG A 197 -5.59 -20.26 -11.64
N LEU A 198 -4.29 -20.41 -11.34
CA LEU A 198 -3.24 -19.94 -12.22
C LEU A 198 -3.08 -20.89 -13.40
N THR A 199 -3.50 -20.45 -14.57
CA THR A 199 -3.42 -21.20 -15.82
C THR A 199 -2.65 -20.40 -16.87
N PRO A 200 -1.99 -21.05 -17.84
CA PRO A 200 -1.41 -20.37 -18.99
C PRO A 200 -2.49 -19.54 -19.72
N GLU A 201 -2.18 -18.29 -19.97
CA GLU A 201 -3.07 -17.34 -20.64
C GLU A 201 -2.32 -16.62 -21.75
N LYS A 202 -2.94 -16.51 -22.92
CA LYS A 202 -2.39 -15.69 -24.02
C LYS A 202 -2.77 -14.24 -23.78
N ARG A 203 -1.77 -13.42 -23.47
CA ARG A 203 -1.95 -11.99 -23.27
C ARG A 203 -1.55 -11.20 -24.52
N PRO A 204 -2.17 -10.03 -24.78
CA PRO A 204 -1.84 -9.21 -25.96
C PRO A 204 -0.37 -8.84 -26.05
N GLY A 205 0.32 -8.66 -24.94
CA GLY A 205 1.76 -8.35 -24.85
C GLY A 205 2.68 -9.55 -24.98
N GLY A 206 2.14 -10.78 -25.10
CA GLY A 206 2.93 -12.02 -25.18
C GLY A 206 3.53 -12.45 -23.83
N GLU A 207 2.99 -11.97 -22.71
CA GLU A 207 3.48 -12.35 -21.38
C GLU A 207 3.26 -13.84 -21.10
N ASP A 208 4.27 -14.47 -20.49
CA ASP A 208 4.12 -15.73 -19.78
C ASP A 208 3.43 -15.44 -18.44
N TRP A 209 2.11 -15.58 -18.42
CA TRP A 209 1.29 -15.19 -17.28
C TRP A 209 1.65 -15.93 -15.98
N PRO A 210 1.83 -17.26 -15.97
CA PRO A 210 2.30 -17.95 -14.78
C PRO A 210 3.67 -17.46 -14.28
N ALA A 211 4.64 -17.27 -15.19
CA ALA A 211 5.95 -16.75 -14.80
C ALA A 211 5.87 -15.35 -14.22
N TYR A 212 5.02 -14.48 -14.79
CA TYR A 212 4.75 -13.16 -14.24
C TYR A 212 4.17 -13.24 -12.82
N MET A 213 3.12 -14.04 -12.61
CA MET A 213 2.48 -14.18 -11.31
C MET A 213 3.45 -14.66 -10.23
N HIS A 214 4.29 -15.66 -10.52
CA HIS A 214 5.32 -16.14 -9.61
C HIS A 214 6.42 -15.11 -9.32
N ALA A 215 6.72 -14.23 -10.27
CA ALA A 215 7.71 -13.18 -10.09
C ALA A 215 7.15 -11.92 -9.42
N ALA A 216 5.82 -11.73 -9.45
CA ALA A 216 5.16 -10.51 -8.98
C ALA A 216 4.44 -10.66 -7.66
N HIS A 217 3.80 -11.81 -7.42
CA HIS A 217 2.85 -12.01 -6.34
C HIS A 217 3.08 -13.32 -5.61
N THR A 218 2.53 -13.43 -4.41
CA THR A 218 2.60 -14.62 -3.54
C THR A 218 1.30 -15.42 -3.66
N SER A 219 1.40 -16.74 -3.88
CA SER A 219 0.21 -17.59 -3.89
C SER A 219 -0.37 -17.76 -2.49
N ASN A 220 -1.66 -18.13 -2.42
CA ASN A 220 -2.33 -18.41 -1.15
C ASN A 220 -1.64 -19.54 -0.37
N VAL A 221 -1.11 -20.55 -1.04
CA VAL A 221 -0.37 -21.65 -0.39
C VAL A 221 0.96 -21.16 0.18
N GLU A 222 1.72 -20.38 -0.57
CA GLU A 222 2.99 -19.80 -0.10
C GLU A 222 2.79 -18.78 1.01
N LEU A 223 1.72 -17.98 0.94
CA LEU A 223 1.34 -17.08 2.02
C LEU A 223 0.95 -17.86 3.29
N GLY A 224 0.26 -18.97 3.14
CA GLY A 224 -0.02 -19.89 4.24
C GLY A 224 1.25 -20.39 4.91
N ARG A 225 2.27 -20.78 4.14
CA ARG A 225 3.60 -21.19 4.66
C ARG A 225 4.32 -20.05 5.38
N LEU A 226 4.30 -18.84 4.82
CA LEU A 226 4.83 -17.65 5.48
C LEU A 226 4.13 -17.41 6.82
N ALA A 227 2.80 -17.34 6.82
CA ALA A 227 2.01 -17.07 8.01
C ALA A 227 2.19 -18.17 9.09
N ALA A 228 2.29 -19.44 8.70
CA ALA A 228 2.63 -20.53 9.61
C ALA A 228 4.01 -20.37 10.27
N ARG A 229 4.98 -19.76 9.56
CA ARG A 229 6.33 -19.52 10.06
C ARG A 229 6.41 -18.29 10.98
N VAL A 230 5.69 -17.20 10.66
CA VAL A 230 5.79 -15.93 11.40
C VAL A 230 4.72 -15.76 12.48
N GLN A 231 3.64 -16.55 12.40
CA GLN A 231 2.54 -16.63 13.39
C GLN A 231 1.91 -15.27 13.75
N PRO A 232 1.41 -14.49 12.77
CA PRO A 232 0.71 -13.26 13.10
C PRO A 232 -0.57 -13.58 13.89
N LYS A 233 -1.00 -12.68 14.79
CA LYS A 233 -2.29 -12.82 15.47
C LYS A 233 -3.47 -12.66 14.50
N LEU A 234 -3.26 -11.86 13.43
CA LEU A 234 -4.23 -11.63 12.37
C LEU A 234 -3.51 -11.54 11.01
N LEU A 235 -3.91 -12.38 10.06
CA LEU A 235 -3.56 -12.26 8.65
C LEU A 235 -4.68 -11.57 7.90
N ILE A 236 -4.39 -10.45 7.26
CA ILE A 236 -5.32 -9.70 6.41
C ILE A 236 -4.89 -9.87 4.96
N LEU A 237 -5.79 -10.41 4.13
CA LEU A 237 -5.58 -10.55 2.70
C LEU A 237 -6.06 -9.29 1.99
N ASN A 238 -5.15 -8.64 1.27
CA ASN A 238 -5.38 -7.43 0.50
C ASN A 238 -4.93 -7.66 -0.94
N HIS A 239 -5.28 -6.79 -1.88
CA HIS A 239 -4.83 -6.90 -3.27
C HIS A 239 -5.02 -8.34 -3.81
N VAL A 240 -6.27 -8.85 -3.71
CA VAL A 240 -6.59 -10.27 -3.93
C VAL A 240 -6.84 -10.55 -5.40
N ILE A 241 -5.99 -11.37 -6.02
CA ILE A 241 -6.08 -11.78 -7.43
C ILE A 241 -6.76 -13.15 -7.49
N ARG A 242 -8.09 -13.15 -7.70
CA ARG A 242 -8.91 -14.37 -7.64
C ARG A 242 -8.86 -15.22 -8.90
N MET A 243 -8.69 -14.64 -10.07
CA MET A 243 -8.76 -15.32 -11.38
C MET A 243 -10.04 -16.19 -11.51
N GLY A 244 -11.19 -15.62 -11.08
CA GLY A 244 -12.49 -16.34 -11.07
C GLY A 244 -12.69 -17.32 -9.92
N GLY A 245 -11.76 -17.45 -9.00
CA GLY A 245 -11.90 -18.28 -7.81
C GLY A 245 -12.68 -17.62 -6.69
N THR A 246 -13.02 -18.41 -5.66
CA THR A 246 -13.87 -18.03 -4.52
C THR A 246 -13.03 -17.65 -3.30
N ASP A 247 -13.69 -17.04 -2.31
CA ASP A 247 -13.09 -16.76 -1.00
C ASP A 247 -12.73 -18.06 -0.26
N ASP A 248 -13.53 -19.14 -0.42
CA ASP A 248 -13.24 -20.44 0.18
C ASP A 248 -11.96 -21.04 -0.38
N GLU A 249 -11.78 -21.05 -1.71
CA GLU A 249 -10.54 -21.53 -2.35
C GLU A 249 -9.32 -20.73 -1.88
N LEU A 250 -9.48 -19.43 -1.67
CA LEU A 250 -8.42 -18.57 -1.14
C LEU A 250 -7.99 -19.03 0.26
N ILE A 251 -8.98 -19.24 1.16
CA ILE A 251 -8.73 -19.70 2.54
C ILE A 251 -8.20 -21.13 2.57
N GLU A 252 -8.72 -22.03 1.75
CA GLU A 252 -8.24 -23.43 1.64
C GLU A 252 -6.75 -23.47 1.30
N GLY A 253 -6.26 -22.66 0.35
CA GLY A 253 -4.85 -22.58 0.03
C GLY A 253 -4.00 -22.07 1.21
N ILE A 254 -4.48 -21.06 1.96
CA ILE A 254 -3.82 -20.59 3.18
C ILE A 254 -3.71 -21.74 4.20
N ARG A 255 -4.78 -22.53 4.37
CA ARG A 255 -4.80 -23.70 5.28
C ARG A 255 -3.87 -24.80 4.80
N ALA A 256 -3.85 -25.09 3.49
CA ALA A 256 -2.93 -26.06 2.88
C ALA A 256 -1.45 -25.64 3.08
N GLY A 257 -1.16 -24.33 3.15
CA GLY A 257 0.16 -23.80 3.52
C GLY A 257 0.53 -23.99 5.00
N GLY A 258 -0.40 -24.45 5.84
CA GLY A 258 -0.18 -24.79 7.25
C GLY A 258 -0.55 -23.71 8.26
N TYR A 259 -1.07 -22.54 7.84
CA TYR A 259 -1.50 -21.53 8.78
C TYR A 259 -2.92 -21.77 9.27
N THR A 260 -3.08 -21.93 10.59
CA THR A 260 -4.36 -22.20 11.25
C THR A 260 -4.94 -21.01 12.02
N GLY A 261 -4.19 -19.89 12.07
CA GLY A 261 -4.58 -18.69 12.78
C GLY A 261 -5.73 -17.93 12.09
N ARG A 262 -6.04 -16.74 12.64
CA ARG A 262 -7.12 -15.90 12.13
C ARG A 262 -6.75 -15.28 10.77
N VAL A 263 -7.60 -15.48 9.76
CA VAL A 263 -7.47 -14.90 8.41
C VAL A 263 -8.72 -14.09 8.10
N VAL A 264 -8.54 -12.94 7.49
CA VAL A 264 -9.63 -12.09 6.99
C VAL A 264 -9.29 -11.62 5.59
N ILE A 265 -10.26 -11.71 4.69
CA ILE A 265 -10.19 -11.12 3.35
C ILE A 265 -10.73 -9.70 3.48
N ALA A 266 -9.87 -8.72 3.30
CA ALA A 266 -10.24 -7.32 3.47
C ALA A 266 -11.13 -6.83 2.33
N ARG A 267 -12.07 -5.97 2.69
CA ARG A 267 -12.88 -5.16 1.79
C ARG A 267 -12.59 -3.68 2.03
N ASP A 268 -12.95 -2.87 1.07
CA ASP A 268 -12.87 -1.42 1.21
C ASP A 268 -13.65 -0.95 2.46
N LEU A 269 -13.01 -0.06 3.22
CA LEU A 269 -13.49 0.53 4.47
C LEU A 269 -13.53 -0.42 5.68
N ASP A 270 -13.07 -1.65 5.57
CA ASP A 270 -12.93 -2.51 6.75
C ASP A 270 -11.95 -1.89 7.76
N VAL A 271 -12.28 -2.04 9.05
CA VAL A 271 -11.48 -1.60 10.21
C VAL A 271 -11.14 -2.81 11.08
N PHE A 272 -9.88 -2.91 11.52
CA PHE A 272 -9.35 -4.05 12.27
C PHE A 272 -8.64 -3.62 13.56
#